data_8bfdbbe634506dd13b9a3fe252cfe380
#
_entry.id   8bfdbbe634506dd13b9a3fe252cfe380
#
_cell.length_a   1.000
_cell.length_b   1.000
_cell.length_c   1.000
_cell.angle_alpha   90.00
_cell.angle_beta   90.00
_cell.angle_gamma   90.00
#
_symmetry.space_group_name_H-M   'P 1'
#
loop_
_entity.id
_entity.type
_entity.pdbx_description
1 polymer ?
#
loop_
_entity_poly.entity_id
_entity_poly.type
_entity_poly.pdbx_seq_one_letter_code
_entity_poly.pdbx_strand_id
1 'polypeptide(L)'
;MAEEFQRDLEKDDLPSEEIQKRLTRSHKRISGAPVIVLLCVDMTEMDKYPDTRRKKAEYIIATQSAANAGMQLLLAAHAEGLGGVWVCSPVFAQETVQSALNISRTWEPQAMFLLGYPLEIPVARERKALDDISVFFDEQR
;
A
#
# COMPACT_ATOMS: atom_id res chain seq x y z
N MET A 1 1.14 13.47 -7.02
CA MET A 1 0.21 12.41 -6.57
C MET A 1 -1.26 12.85 -6.64
N ALA A 2 -1.69 13.96 -6.03
CA ALA A 2 -3.08 14.42 -6.15
C ALA A 2 -3.47 14.75 -7.60
N GLU A 3 -2.62 15.44 -8.34
CA GLU A 3 -2.85 15.79 -9.75
C GLU A 3 -2.90 14.56 -10.68
N GLU A 4 -2.09 13.52 -10.42
CA GLU A 4 -2.14 12.27 -11.17
C GLU A 4 -3.42 11.51 -10.87
N PHE A 5 -3.80 11.43 -9.60
CA PHE A 5 -5.06 10.83 -9.20
C PHE A 5 -6.26 11.55 -9.82
N GLN A 6 -6.24 12.87 -9.86
CA GLN A 6 -7.26 13.67 -10.55
C GLN A 6 -7.34 13.33 -12.04
N ARG A 7 -6.21 13.34 -12.74
CA ARG A 7 -6.14 13.01 -14.18
C ARG A 7 -6.67 11.61 -14.49
N ASP A 8 -6.42 10.64 -13.62
CA ASP A 8 -6.91 9.29 -13.82
C ASP A 8 -8.42 9.19 -13.59
N LEU A 9 -8.97 9.88 -12.58
CA LEU A 9 -10.40 9.96 -12.36
C LEU A 9 -11.13 10.69 -13.50
N GLU A 10 -10.49 11.69 -14.12
CA GLU A 10 -11.03 12.39 -15.31
C GLU A 10 -11.07 11.46 -16.54
N LYS A 11 -10.08 10.58 -16.71
CA LYS A 11 -10.10 9.55 -17.77
C LYS A 11 -11.19 8.47 -17.58
N ASP A 12 -11.57 8.25 -16.32
CA ASP A 12 -12.66 7.32 -15.96
C ASP A 12 -14.06 7.93 -16.15
N ASP A 13 -14.17 9.12 -16.79
CA ASP A 13 -15.42 9.86 -17.04
C ASP A 13 -16.27 10.12 -15.78
N LEU A 14 -15.63 10.26 -14.62
CA LEU A 14 -16.34 10.56 -13.37
C LEU A 14 -16.83 12.01 -13.32
N PRO A 15 -18.01 12.27 -12.72
CA PRO A 15 -18.49 13.63 -12.52
C PRO A 15 -17.51 14.47 -11.71
N SER A 16 -17.31 15.74 -12.08
CA SER A 16 -16.39 16.67 -11.42
C SER A 16 -16.62 16.77 -9.91
N GLU A 17 -17.86 16.72 -9.45
CA GLU A 17 -18.22 16.76 -8.03
C GLU A 17 -17.67 15.52 -7.29
N GLU A 18 -17.81 14.32 -7.87
CA GLU A 18 -17.30 13.09 -7.30
C GLU A 18 -15.76 13.09 -7.28
N ILE A 19 -15.11 13.61 -8.32
CA ILE A 19 -13.66 13.79 -8.37
C ILE A 19 -13.20 14.68 -7.20
N GLN A 20 -13.80 15.86 -7.04
CA GLN A 20 -13.44 16.78 -5.96
C GLN A 20 -13.65 16.18 -4.57
N LYS A 21 -14.73 15.44 -4.37
CA LYS A 21 -15.01 14.72 -3.13
C LYS A 21 -13.92 13.69 -2.80
N ARG A 22 -13.48 12.90 -3.79
CA ARG A 22 -12.41 11.91 -3.63
C ARG A 22 -11.08 12.56 -3.35
N LEU A 23 -10.72 13.62 -4.06
CA LEU A 23 -9.49 14.39 -3.85
C LEU A 23 -9.45 14.99 -2.44
N THR A 24 -10.51 15.67 -2.03
CA THR A 24 -10.62 16.29 -0.70
C THR A 24 -10.49 15.24 0.40
N ARG A 25 -11.19 14.10 0.27
CA ARG A 25 -11.11 12.99 1.23
C ARG A 25 -9.69 12.41 1.31
N SER A 26 -9.05 12.19 0.16
CA SER A 26 -7.68 11.67 0.10
C SER A 26 -6.69 12.64 0.74
N HIS A 27 -6.78 13.92 0.37
CA HIS A 27 -5.92 14.96 0.94
C HIS A 27 -6.10 15.06 2.46
N LYS A 28 -7.32 15.19 2.96
CA LYS A 28 -7.60 15.27 4.39
C LYS A 28 -7.06 14.08 5.17
N ARG A 29 -7.19 12.87 4.61
CA ARG A 29 -6.71 11.65 5.25
C ARG A 29 -5.17 11.61 5.33
N ILE A 30 -4.49 11.97 4.25
CA ILE A 30 -3.02 11.92 4.18
C ILE A 30 -2.42 13.06 5.02
N SER A 31 -2.87 14.31 4.80
CA SER A 31 -2.32 15.46 5.51
C SER A 31 -2.69 15.53 6.99
N GLY A 32 -3.73 14.80 7.41
CA GLY A 32 -4.15 14.72 8.80
C GLY A 32 -3.42 13.66 9.63
N ALA A 33 -2.62 12.80 9.00
CA ALA A 33 -1.87 11.79 9.73
C ALA A 33 -0.63 12.40 10.42
N PRO A 34 -0.43 12.16 11.73
CA PRO A 34 0.74 12.66 12.46
C PRO A 34 2.07 12.11 11.93
N VAL A 35 2.06 10.84 11.50
CA VAL A 35 3.23 10.13 10.96
C VAL A 35 2.83 9.38 9.71
N ILE A 36 3.68 9.50 8.68
CA ILE A 36 3.56 8.72 7.44
C ILE A 36 4.85 7.92 7.27
N VAL A 37 4.73 6.61 7.13
CA VAL A 37 5.84 5.73 6.78
C VAL A 37 5.64 5.28 5.33
N LEU A 38 6.62 5.55 4.47
CA LEU A 38 6.62 5.10 3.09
C LEU A 38 7.29 3.73 2.99
N LEU A 39 6.61 2.77 2.39
CA LEU A 39 7.14 1.46 2.06
C LEU A 39 7.63 1.46 0.62
N CYS A 40 8.88 1.09 0.40
CA CYS A 40 9.48 0.96 -0.92
C CYS A 40 10.03 -0.46 -1.14
N VAL A 41 10.13 -0.86 -2.40
CA VAL A 41 10.96 -1.98 -2.85
C VAL A 41 12.21 -1.42 -3.49
N ASP A 42 13.36 -2.01 -3.18
CA ASP A 42 14.62 -1.76 -3.88
C ASP A 42 15.13 -3.09 -4.48
N MET A 43 15.25 -3.11 -5.82
CA MET A 43 15.66 -4.29 -6.57
C MET A 43 17.18 -4.36 -6.82
N THR A 44 17.97 -3.44 -6.26
CA THR A 44 19.41 -3.34 -6.57
C THR A 44 20.20 -4.56 -6.13
N GLU A 45 19.87 -5.11 -4.97
CA GLU A 45 20.54 -6.28 -4.38
C GLU A 45 19.80 -7.61 -4.63
N MET A 46 18.70 -7.57 -5.41
CA MET A 46 17.94 -8.77 -5.75
C MET A 46 18.61 -9.56 -6.87
N ASP A 47 18.26 -10.85 -6.98
CA ASP A 47 18.80 -11.73 -8.01
C ASP A 47 18.50 -11.24 -9.43
N LYS A 48 19.49 -11.30 -10.31
CA LYS A 48 19.40 -10.83 -11.68
C LYS A 48 19.26 -11.98 -12.65
N TYR A 49 18.13 -12.03 -13.33
CA TYR A 49 17.82 -13.06 -14.32
C TYR A 49 17.84 -12.51 -15.74
N PRO A 50 18.27 -13.30 -16.76
CA PRO A 50 18.29 -12.84 -18.15
C PRO A 50 16.89 -12.78 -18.78
N ASP A 51 15.96 -13.62 -18.35
CA ASP A 51 14.62 -13.74 -18.93
C ASP A 51 13.53 -13.00 -18.14
N THR A 52 12.50 -12.57 -18.88
CA THR A 52 11.38 -11.77 -18.34
C THR A 52 10.55 -12.53 -17.29
N ARG A 53 10.40 -13.87 -17.45
CA ARG A 53 9.60 -14.68 -16.53
C ARG A 53 10.20 -14.68 -15.13
N ARG A 54 11.52 -14.91 -15.02
CA ARG A 54 12.21 -14.93 -13.72
C ARG A 54 12.34 -13.50 -13.14
N LYS A 55 12.62 -12.48 -13.98
CA LYS A 55 12.61 -11.09 -13.53
C LYS A 55 11.29 -10.70 -12.90
N LYS A 56 10.16 -11.09 -13.53
CA LYS A 56 8.82 -10.83 -12.99
C LYS A 56 8.58 -11.59 -11.68
N ALA A 57 9.01 -12.85 -11.60
CA ALA A 57 8.88 -13.64 -10.38
C ALA A 57 9.65 -13.00 -9.21
N GLU A 58 10.89 -12.57 -9.46
CA GLU A 58 11.74 -11.90 -8.47
C GLU A 58 11.11 -10.61 -7.95
N TYR A 59 10.58 -9.79 -8.85
CA TYR A 59 9.86 -8.57 -8.48
C TYR A 59 8.62 -8.85 -7.61
N ILE A 60 7.86 -9.90 -7.94
CA ILE A 60 6.70 -10.33 -7.15
C ILE A 60 7.14 -10.76 -5.74
N ILE A 61 8.21 -11.56 -5.64
CA ILE A 61 8.76 -12.02 -4.35
C ILE A 61 9.21 -10.83 -3.49
N ALA A 62 9.94 -9.88 -4.08
CA ALA A 62 10.38 -8.67 -3.39
C ALA A 62 9.18 -7.84 -2.89
N THR A 63 8.16 -7.67 -3.73
CA THR A 63 6.92 -6.94 -3.37
C THR A 63 6.17 -7.64 -2.23
N GLN A 64 6.05 -8.98 -2.27
CA GLN A 64 5.44 -9.77 -1.19
C GLN A 64 6.22 -9.65 0.12
N SER A 65 7.56 -9.68 0.05
CA SER A 65 8.42 -9.50 1.21
C SER A 65 8.24 -8.11 1.84
N ALA A 66 8.21 -7.05 1.02
CA ALA A 66 7.94 -5.71 1.49
C ALA A 66 6.54 -5.61 2.11
N ALA A 67 5.51 -6.22 1.50
CA ALA A 67 4.15 -6.24 2.05
C ALA A 67 4.08 -6.93 3.42
N ASN A 68 4.83 -8.02 3.62
CA ASN A 68 4.93 -8.69 4.91
C ASN A 68 5.57 -7.78 5.98
N ALA A 69 6.64 -7.05 5.64
CA ALA A 69 7.24 -6.07 6.53
C ALA A 69 6.24 -4.95 6.90
N GLY A 70 5.46 -4.48 5.93
CA GLY A 70 4.40 -3.51 6.14
C GLY A 70 3.30 -4.00 7.09
N MET A 71 2.89 -5.26 6.98
CA MET A 71 1.94 -5.86 7.91
C MET A 71 2.51 -5.94 9.33
N GLN A 72 3.77 -6.35 9.48
CA GLN A 72 4.43 -6.39 10.78
C GLN A 72 4.53 -4.99 11.41
N LEU A 73 4.82 -3.95 10.61
CA LEU A 73 4.80 -2.57 11.08
C LEU A 73 3.43 -2.18 11.67
N LEU A 74 2.33 -2.52 10.97
CA LEU A 74 0.98 -2.23 11.46
C LEU A 74 0.64 -2.99 12.75
N LEU A 75 1.06 -4.26 12.85
CA LEU A 75 0.88 -5.05 14.07
C LEU A 75 1.67 -4.49 15.24
N ALA A 76 2.94 -4.10 15.01
CA ALA A 76 3.77 -3.45 16.02
C ALA A 76 3.17 -2.10 16.46
N ALA A 77 2.73 -1.27 15.52
CA ALA A 77 2.06 -0.01 15.83
C ALA A 77 0.79 -0.23 16.68
N HIS A 78 0.00 -1.27 16.34
CA HIS A 78 -1.18 -1.63 17.13
C HIS A 78 -0.82 -2.07 18.57
N ALA A 79 0.24 -2.84 18.73
CA ALA A 79 0.74 -3.26 20.05
C ALA A 79 1.15 -2.07 20.93
N GLU A 80 1.62 -0.98 20.31
CA GLU A 80 1.98 0.29 20.97
C GLU A 80 0.76 1.23 21.15
N GLY A 81 -0.46 0.77 20.87
CA GLY A 81 -1.70 1.56 21.01
C GLY A 81 -1.94 2.55 19.88
N LEU A 82 -1.22 2.44 18.78
CA LEU A 82 -1.43 3.29 17.60
C LEU A 82 -2.46 2.66 16.64
N GLY A 83 -3.18 3.53 15.94
CA GLY A 83 -3.96 3.17 14.77
C GLY A 83 -3.13 3.31 13.50
N GLY A 84 -3.41 2.47 12.51
CA GLY A 84 -2.72 2.52 11.23
C GLY A 84 -3.63 2.27 10.04
N VAL A 85 -3.38 2.98 8.94
CA VAL A 85 -4.09 2.76 7.66
C VAL A 85 -3.07 2.52 6.56
N TRP A 86 -3.22 1.41 5.86
CA TRP A 86 -2.47 1.09 4.65
C TRP A 86 -3.08 1.81 3.45
N VAL A 87 -2.27 2.58 2.70
CA VAL A 87 -2.68 3.34 1.52
C VAL A 87 -1.76 2.99 0.35
N CYS A 88 -2.32 2.42 -0.73
CA CYS A 88 -1.54 1.99 -1.90
C CYS A 88 -1.38 3.08 -2.99
N SER A 89 -1.88 4.29 -2.79
CA SER A 89 -1.79 5.35 -3.80
C SER A 89 -0.36 5.66 -4.31
N PRO A 90 0.73 5.46 -3.55
CA PRO A 90 2.08 5.65 -4.07
C PRO A 90 2.44 4.78 -5.28
N VAL A 91 1.86 3.59 -5.41
CA VAL A 91 2.09 2.68 -6.56
C VAL A 91 1.70 3.33 -7.89
N PHE A 92 0.66 4.18 -7.87
CA PHE A 92 0.15 4.86 -9.07
C PHE A 92 0.90 6.15 -9.41
N ALA A 93 1.80 6.63 -8.54
CA ALA A 93 2.47 7.91 -8.67
C ALA A 93 3.92 7.85 -8.15
N GLN A 94 4.63 6.77 -8.47
CA GLN A 94 5.96 6.47 -7.90
C GLN A 94 6.97 7.59 -8.15
N GLU A 95 7.09 8.06 -9.40
CA GLU A 95 8.04 9.12 -9.78
C GLU A 95 7.74 10.45 -9.06
N THR A 96 6.46 10.78 -8.93
CA THR A 96 6.02 11.97 -8.19
C THR A 96 6.39 11.89 -6.72
N VAL A 97 6.18 10.72 -6.10
CA VAL A 97 6.53 10.49 -4.69
C VAL A 97 8.04 10.55 -4.49
N GLN A 98 8.81 9.87 -5.35
CA GLN A 98 10.28 9.91 -5.30
C GLN A 98 10.82 11.34 -5.42
N SER A 99 10.28 12.11 -6.37
CA SER A 99 10.71 13.50 -6.60
C SER A 99 10.33 14.41 -5.44
N ALA A 100 9.10 14.31 -4.93
CA ALA A 100 8.61 15.14 -3.84
C ALA A 100 9.35 14.91 -2.52
N LEU A 101 9.78 13.67 -2.27
CA LEU A 101 10.48 13.28 -1.04
C LEU A 101 12.02 13.27 -1.22
N ASN A 102 12.52 13.54 -2.44
CA ASN A 102 13.94 13.50 -2.79
C ASN A 102 14.61 12.18 -2.38
N ILE A 103 13.94 11.04 -2.62
CA ILE A 103 14.46 9.70 -2.37
C ILE A 103 15.06 9.08 -3.63
N SER A 104 15.87 8.02 -3.47
CA SER A 104 16.49 7.30 -4.58
C SER A 104 15.46 6.83 -5.61
N ARG A 105 15.82 6.88 -6.89
CA ARG A 105 15.03 6.30 -7.99
C ARG A 105 14.97 4.77 -7.96
N THR A 106 15.89 4.12 -7.22
CA THR A 106 15.85 2.67 -7.00
C THR A 106 14.82 2.26 -5.94
N TRP A 107 14.37 3.20 -5.12
CA TRP A 107 13.34 2.97 -4.12
C TRP A 107 11.97 3.13 -4.74
N GLU A 108 11.34 2.03 -5.12
CA GLU A 108 10.02 2.02 -5.74
C GLU A 108 8.90 2.08 -4.70
N PRO A 109 8.18 3.21 -4.55
CA PRO A 109 7.08 3.33 -3.58
C PRO A 109 5.98 2.30 -3.81
N GLN A 110 5.65 1.53 -2.78
CA GLN A 110 4.61 0.49 -2.82
C GLN A 110 3.37 0.89 -2.02
N ALA A 111 3.56 1.48 -0.86
CA ALA A 111 2.48 1.89 0.02
C ALA A 111 2.95 2.98 0.97
N MET A 112 1.99 3.66 1.60
CA MET A 112 2.25 4.46 2.79
C MET A 112 1.35 4.00 3.94
N PHE A 113 1.89 4.06 5.15
CA PHE A 113 1.16 3.81 6.39
C PHE A 113 0.91 5.15 7.08
N LEU A 114 -0.36 5.47 7.27
CA LEU A 114 -0.77 6.64 8.03
C LEU A 114 -0.95 6.19 9.47
N LEU A 115 -0.10 6.68 10.37
CA LEU A 115 -0.06 6.25 11.77
C LEU A 115 -0.45 7.40 12.70
N GLY A 116 -1.13 7.07 13.79
CA GLY A 116 -1.50 8.04 14.83
C GLY A 116 -2.32 7.38 15.92
N TYR A 117 -2.66 8.14 16.97
CA TYR A 117 -3.57 7.65 17.99
C TYR A 117 -5.00 7.60 17.45
N PRO A 118 -5.71 6.45 17.57
CA PRO A 118 -7.06 6.32 17.05
C PRO A 118 -8.03 7.18 17.90
N LEU A 119 -8.91 7.92 17.22
CA LEU A 119 -10.00 8.66 17.89
C LEU A 119 -11.11 7.72 18.34
N GLU A 120 -11.30 6.63 17.60
CA GLU A 120 -12.30 5.60 17.86
C GLU A 120 -11.77 4.24 17.40
N ILE A 121 -12.24 3.18 18.03
CA ILE A 121 -11.92 1.82 17.60
C ILE A 121 -12.90 1.43 16.49
N PRO A 122 -12.43 1.13 15.30
CA PRO A 122 -13.32 0.78 14.19
C PRO A 122 -14.06 -0.53 14.48
N VAL A 123 -15.32 -0.61 14.07
CA VAL A 123 -16.08 -1.85 14.11
C VAL A 123 -15.45 -2.88 13.18
N ALA A 124 -15.25 -4.10 13.68
CA ALA A 124 -14.73 -5.20 12.90
C ALA A 124 -15.66 -5.48 11.70
N ARG A 125 -15.08 -5.59 10.51
CA ARG A 125 -15.83 -5.99 9.33
C ARG A 125 -16.00 -7.50 9.33
N GLU A 126 -17.14 -7.96 8.84
CA GLU A 126 -17.38 -9.37 8.60
C GLU A 126 -16.31 -9.94 7.64
N ARG A 127 -15.84 -11.13 7.93
CA ARG A 127 -14.85 -11.87 7.15
C ARG A 127 -15.50 -13.13 6.59
N LYS A 128 -15.00 -13.61 5.45
CA LYS A 128 -15.38 -14.92 4.93
C LYS A 128 -15.03 -16.01 5.94
N ALA A 129 -15.84 -17.06 6.00
CA ALA A 129 -15.52 -18.24 6.81
C ALA A 129 -14.20 -18.86 6.34
N LEU A 130 -13.45 -19.49 7.24
CA LEU A 130 -12.17 -20.10 6.90
C LEU A 130 -12.33 -21.18 5.83
N ASP A 131 -13.40 -21.97 5.92
CA ASP A 131 -13.71 -23.05 4.98
C ASP A 131 -13.99 -22.55 3.54
N ASP A 132 -14.43 -21.28 3.40
CA ASP A 132 -14.65 -20.66 2.08
C ASP A 132 -13.35 -20.23 1.37
N ILE A 133 -12.25 -20.15 2.10
CA ILE A 133 -10.99 -19.56 1.61
C ILE A 133 -9.77 -20.47 1.80
N SER A 134 -9.96 -21.68 2.37
CA SER A 134 -8.90 -22.65 2.60
C SER A 134 -9.33 -24.06 2.18
N VAL A 135 -8.35 -24.85 1.78
CA VAL A 135 -8.53 -26.28 1.49
C VAL A 135 -7.51 -27.04 2.32
N PHE A 136 -7.98 -28.03 3.05
CA PHE A 136 -7.14 -28.93 3.82
C PHE A 136 -7.01 -30.27 3.08
N PHE A 137 -5.79 -30.73 2.92
CA PHE A 137 -5.50 -32.04 2.35
C PHE A 137 -5.08 -32.96 3.50
N ASP A 138 -5.96 -33.87 3.90
CA ASP A 138 -5.60 -34.97 4.82
C ASP A 138 -4.97 -36.09 3.99
N GLU A 139 -3.73 -36.42 4.28
CA GLU A 139 -3.19 -37.71 3.85
C GLU A 139 -3.93 -38.82 4.64
N GLN A 140 -4.81 -39.52 3.97
CA GLN A 140 -5.31 -40.79 4.51
C GLN A 140 -4.11 -41.73 4.65
N ARG A 141 -3.63 -41.90 5.88
CA ARG A 141 -2.67 -42.96 6.22
C ARG A 141 -3.31 -44.32 6.16
#